data_047bfef734a9cfdb5b5b7064150ffee8
#
_entry.id   047bfef734a9cfdb5b5b7064150ffee8
#
_cell.length_a   1.000
_cell.length_b   1.000
_cell.length_c   1.000
_cell.angle_alpha   90.00
_cell.angle_beta   90.00
_cell.angle_gamma   90.00
#
_symmetry.space_group_name_H-M   'P 1'
#
loop_
_entity.id
_entity.type
_entity.pdbx_description
1 polymer ?
#
loop_
_entity_poly.entity_id
_entity_poly.type
_entity_poly.pdbx_seq_one_letter_code
_entity_poly.pdbx_strand_id
1 'polypeptide(L)'
;TTAQRRFLSFSTMNALSYALLAESVLVLFALKLGANDFQVGLLSSYVYLTMGFILLGKLMVGRWGAARTYSVCWSLRNLTAATFILAPVVWTRFSPSLGLAFLLTAAFVFFAFRAMGLAAENILINDMTGPEDRGRFIGQWQFSFYIGMLAMLVAVSFWLGAKPGFGHFQVVVATGTVLGMISSAIMWAIPESNGPKLSSRVPMLKAFSLLYADRRLLKLILAWAAVSSVIQLVVPF
;
A
#
# COMPACT_ATOMS: atom_id res chain seq x y z
N THR A 1 -5.16 -23.63 4.13
CA THR A 1 -3.87 -23.93 4.81
C THR A 1 -3.58 -22.90 5.92
N THR A 2 -2.60 -23.19 6.78
CA THR A 2 -2.15 -22.23 7.83
C THR A 2 -1.59 -20.94 7.21
N ALA A 3 -0.86 -21.02 6.11
CA ALA A 3 -0.33 -19.85 5.40
C ALA A 3 -1.45 -18.96 4.86
N GLN A 4 -2.49 -19.54 4.26
CA GLN A 4 -3.66 -18.79 3.77
C GLN A 4 -4.38 -18.04 4.91
N ARG A 5 -4.60 -18.70 6.07
CA ARG A 5 -5.21 -18.06 7.24
C ARG A 5 -4.38 -16.90 7.75
N ARG A 6 -3.05 -17.06 7.86
CA ARG A 6 -2.14 -15.98 8.25
C ARG A 6 -2.19 -14.82 7.26
N PHE A 7 -2.22 -15.11 5.96
CA PHE A 7 -2.31 -14.06 4.94
C PHE A 7 -3.64 -13.32 5.00
N LEU A 8 -4.77 -13.99 5.24
CA LEU A 8 -6.06 -13.32 5.46
C LEU A 8 -6.04 -12.45 6.73
N SER A 9 -5.50 -12.96 7.85
CA SER A 9 -5.35 -12.16 9.07
C SER A 9 -4.44 -10.95 8.87
N PHE A 10 -3.30 -11.12 8.17
CA PHE A 10 -2.43 -10.03 7.73
C PHE A 10 -3.23 -9.01 6.93
N SER A 11 -3.98 -9.45 5.92
CA SER A 11 -4.74 -8.58 5.03
C SER A 11 -5.79 -7.76 5.77
N THR A 12 -6.53 -8.38 6.70
CA THR A 12 -7.52 -7.67 7.52
C THR A 12 -6.86 -6.60 8.38
N MET A 13 -5.78 -6.93 9.10
CA MET A 13 -5.05 -5.95 9.92
C MET A 13 -4.43 -4.85 9.06
N ASN A 14 -3.92 -5.20 7.89
CA ASN A 14 -3.39 -4.24 6.93
C ASN A 14 -4.48 -3.32 6.38
N ALA A 15 -5.69 -3.81 6.12
CA ALA A 15 -6.83 -2.99 5.68
C ALA A 15 -7.20 -1.94 6.72
N LEU A 16 -7.30 -2.32 7.99
CA LEU A 16 -7.56 -1.40 9.10
C LEU A 16 -6.46 -0.34 9.20
N SER A 17 -5.20 -0.75 9.12
CA SER A 17 -4.05 0.16 9.12
C SER A 17 -4.06 1.10 7.91
N TYR A 18 -4.31 0.57 6.71
CA TYR A 18 -4.28 1.35 5.47
C TYR A 18 -5.35 2.43 5.44
N ALA A 19 -6.55 2.14 5.93
CA ALA A 19 -7.64 3.12 6.07
C ALA A 19 -7.25 4.32 6.95
N LEU A 20 -6.39 4.11 7.96
CA LEU A 20 -5.94 5.16 8.88
C LEU A 20 -4.70 5.93 8.39
N LEU A 21 -3.87 5.33 7.52
CA LEU A 21 -2.57 5.86 7.13
C LEU A 21 -2.50 6.39 5.70
N ALA A 22 -3.52 6.12 4.89
CA ALA A 22 -3.50 6.43 3.46
C ALA A 22 -4.79 7.11 3.00
N GLU A 23 -4.88 7.39 1.72
CA GLU A 23 -6.06 7.91 1.03
C GLU A 23 -6.71 9.10 1.73
N SER A 24 -8.00 9.01 2.06
CA SER A 24 -8.79 10.13 2.58
C SER A 24 -8.25 10.73 3.87
N VAL A 25 -7.77 9.90 4.81
CA VAL A 25 -7.25 10.37 6.10
C VAL A 25 -5.96 11.18 5.89
N LEU A 26 -5.08 10.69 5.02
CA LEU A 26 -3.81 11.37 4.72
C LEU A 26 -4.05 12.69 3.98
N VAL A 27 -5.04 12.72 3.07
CA VAL A 27 -5.47 13.96 2.39
C VAL A 27 -6.03 14.96 3.38
N LEU A 28 -6.94 14.54 4.28
CA LEU A 28 -7.48 15.41 5.32
C LEU A 28 -6.39 15.96 6.25
N PHE A 29 -5.40 15.13 6.56
CA PHE A 29 -4.25 15.56 7.36
C PHE A 29 -3.40 16.60 6.62
N ALA A 30 -3.12 16.40 5.34
CA ALA A 30 -2.40 17.37 4.52
C ALA A 30 -3.18 18.69 4.39
N LEU A 31 -4.49 18.65 4.17
CA LEU A 31 -5.36 19.83 4.16
C LEU A 31 -5.31 20.57 5.51
N LYS A 32 -5.30 19.85 6.63
CA LYS A 32 -5.15 20.44 7.98
C LYS A 32 -3.81 21.14 8.18
N LEU A 33 -2.75 20.68 7.51
CA LEU A 33 -1.43 21.31 7.49
C LEU A 33 -1.33 22.46 6.49
N GLY A 34 -2.38 22.76 5.74
CA GLY A 34 -2.45 23.87 4.78
C GLY A 34 -2.09 23.47 3.34
N ALA A 35 -2.25 22.19 2.96
CA ALA A 35 -2.04 21.76 1.58
C ALA A 35 -3.02 22.47 0.63
N ASN A 36 -2.50 22.90 -0.52
CA ASN A 36 -3.31 23.39 -1.64
C ASN A 36 -3.76 22.24 -2.57
N ASP A 37 -4.63 22.55 -3.52
CA ASP A 37 -5.21 21.55 -4.44
C ASP A 37 -4.15 20.78 -5.24
N PHE A 38 -3.08 21.47 -5.68
CA PHE A 38 -1.96 20.82 -6.36
C PHE A 38 -1.25 19.79 -5.48
N GLN A 39 -1.02 20.12 -4.20
CA GLN A 39 -0.36 19.23 -3.25
C GLN A 39 -1.24 18.05 -2.87
N VAL A 40 -2.56 18.24 -2.77
CA VAL A 40 -3.53 17.16 -2.62
C VAL A 40 -3.53 16.24 -3.83
N GLY A 41 -3.58 16.80 -5.04
CA GLY A 41 -3.48 16.03 -6.29
C GLY A 41 -2.17 15.24 -6.39
N LEU A 42 -1.05 15.87 -6.01
CA LEU A 42 0.26 15.20 -5.97
C LEU A 42 0.26 14.04 -4.97
N LEU A 43 -0.27 14.24 -3.75
CA LEU A 43 -0.38 13.21 -2.73
C LEU A 43 -1.22 12.02 -3.21
N SER A 44 -2.37 12.28 -3.83
CA SER A 44 -3.23 11.25 -4.41
C SER A 44 -2.55 10.48 -5.55
N SER A 45 -1.66 11.15 -6.29
CA SER A 45 -0.89 10.54 -7.38
C SER A 45 0.24 9.62 -6.92
N TYR A 46 0.66 9.68 -5.64
CA TYR A 46 1.79 8.88 -5.13
C TYR A 46 1.60 7.38 -5.29
N VAL A 47 0.36 6.89 -5.20
CA VAL A 47 0.03 5.47 -5.44
C VAL A 47 0.53 5.01 -6.81
N TYR A 48 0.46 5.88 -7.83
CA TYR A 48 0.86 5.60 -9.21
C TYR A 48 2.31 5.97 -9.49
N LEU A 49 2.74 7.15 -9.03
CA LEU A 49 4.11 7.64 -9.24
C LEU A 49 5.15 6.68 -8.65
N THR A 50 4.82 6.05 -7.53
CA THR A 50 5.74 5.11 -6.88
C THR A 50 5.72 3.70 -7.51
N MET A 51 4.82 3.40 -8.46
CA MET A 51 4.78 2.06 -9.08
C MET A 51 6.08 1.66 -9.78
N GLY A 52 6.90 2.61 -10.22
CA GLY A 52 8.25 2.33 -10.73
C GLY A 52 9.14 1.57 -9.74
N PHE A 53 8.92 1.73 -8.43
CA PHE A 53 9.66 1.03 -7.37
C PHE A 53 9.35 -0.48 -7.29
N ILE A 54 8.29 -0.97 -7.96
CA ILE A 54 8.03 -2.41 -8.12
C ILE A 54 9.26 -3.13 -8.69
N LEU A 55 10.03 -2.46 -9.54
CA LEU A 55 11.25 -3.03 -10.13
C LEU A 55 12.30 -3.36 -9.07
N LEU A 56 12.48 -2.47 -8.09
CA LEU A 56 13.37 -2.72 -6.95
C LEU A 56 12.82 -3.87 -6.08
N GLY A 57 11.52 -3.90 -5.84
CA GLY A 57 10.86 -5.00 -5.14
C GLY A 57 11.09 -6.34 -5.84
N LYS A 58 11.04 -6.41 -7.18
CA LYS A 58 11.33 -7.61 -7.95
C LYS A 58 12.78 -8.09 -7.75
N LEU A 59 13.74 -7.18 -7.68
CA LEU A 59 15.14 -7.53 -7.38
C LEU A 59 15.29 -8.10 -5.96
N MET A 60 14.56 -7.51 -4.98
CA MET A 60 14.55 -8.00 -3.60
C MET A 60 13.94 -9.40 -3.52
N VAL A 61 12.82 -9.67 -4.21
CA VAL A 61 12.21 -11.01 -4.28
C VAL A 61 13.19 -12.04 -4.82
N GLY A 62 13.98 -11.68 -5.85
CA GLY A 62 14.99 -12.57 -6.40
C GLY A 62 16.09 -12.97 -5.41
N ARG A 63 16.42 -12.08 -4.45
CA ARG A 63 17.47 -12.32 -3.45
C ARG A 63 16.95 -12.95 -2.16
N TRP A 64 15.83 -12.44 -1.64
CA TRP A 64 15.33 -12.75 -0.29
C TRP A 64 14.13 -13.68 -0.30
N GLY A 65 13.46 -13.82 -1.45
CA GLY A 65 12.18 -14.50 -1.57
C GLY A 65 10.99 -13.56 -1.41
N ALA A 66 9.79 -14.08 -1.67
CA ALA A 66 8.57 -13.27 -1.73
C ALA A 66 8.06 -12.88 -0.34
N ALA A 67 7.99 -13.84 0.60
CA ALA A 67 7.46 -13.58 1.93
C ALA A 67 8.34 -12.59 2.70
N ARG A 68 9.66 -12.75 2.64
CA ARG A 68 10.61 -11.83 3.28
C ARG A 68 10.57 -10.44 2.67
N THR A 69 10.58 -10.33 1.34
CA THR A 69 10.50 -9.03 0.65
C THR A 69 9.24 -8.28 1.06
N TYR A 70 8.10 -8.97 1.05
CA TYR A 70 6.83 -8.38 1.45
C TYR A 70 6.88 -7.90 2.90
N SER A 71 7.35 -8.75 3.82
CA SER A 71 7.45 -8.42 5.25
C SER A 71 8.35 -7.22 5.52
N VAL A 72 9.54 -7.17 4.90
CA VAL A 72 10.47 -6.04 5.03
C VAL A 72 9.84 -4.75 4.52
N CYS A 73 9.29 -4.78 3.30
CA CYS A 73 8.69 -3.60 2.70
C CYS A 73 7.50 -3.07 3.51
N TRP A 74 6.65 -3.97 4.03
CA TRP A 74 5.51 -3.58 4.89
C TRP A 74 5.96 -3.02 6.24
N SER A 75 7.01 -3.60 6.84
CA SER A 75 7.59 -3.06 8.07
C SER A 75 8.16 -1.66 7.87
N LEU A 76 8.96 -1.45 6.80
CA LEU A 76 9.52 -0.14 6.48
C LEU A 76 8.44 0.89 6.13
N ARG A 77 7.39 0.48 5.40
CA ARG A 77 6.22 1.30 5.12
C ARG A 77 5.56 1.80 6.42
N ASN A 78 5.32 0.90 7.37
CA ASN A 78 4.65 1.25 8.62
C ASN A 78 5.56 2.07 9.55
N LEU A 79 6.86 1.81 9.56
CA LEU A 79 7.83 2.68 10.26
C LEU A 79 7.88 4.10 9.66
N THR A 80 7.80 4.20 8.33
CA THR A 80 7.70 5.51 7.68
C THR A 80 6.40 6.21 8.06
N ALA A 81 5.26 5.49 8.12
CA ALA A 81 4.00 6.07 8.56
C ALA A 81 4.05 6.60 10.00
N ALA A 82 4.81 5.95 10.90
CA ALA A 82 5.02 6.45 12.26
C ALA A 82 5.58 7.88 12.27
N THR A 83 6.38 8.25 11.28
CA THR A 83 6.95 9.59 11.19
C THR A 83 5.91 10.67 10.89
N PHE A 84 4.73 10.34 10.34
CA PHE A 84 3.66 11.31 10.10
C PHE A 84 3.22 12.02 11.40
N ILE A 85 3.36 11.36 12.56
CA ILE A 85 3.07 11.93 13.88
C ILE A 85 3.89 13.21 14.14
N LEU A 86 5.08 13.30 13.54
CA LEU A 86 5.99 14.43 13.71
C LEU A 86 5.61 15.63 12.83
N ALA A 87 4.79 15.48 11.80
CA ALA A 87 4.46 16.55 10.88
C ALA A 87 3.87 17.80 11.57
N PRO A 88 2.93 17.71 12.54
CA PRO A 88 2.45 18.85 13.29
C PRO A 88 3.52 19.49 14.18
N VAL A 89 4.46 18.69 14.69
CA VAL A 89 5.58 19.20 15.50
C VAL A 89 6.52 20.03 14.62
N VAL A 90 6.86 19.54 13.42
CA VAL A 90 7.66 20.29 12.45
C VAL A 90 6.92 21.57 12.02
N TRP A 91 5.62 21.48 11.77
CA TRP A 91 4.75 22.59 11.40
C TRP A 91 4.75 23.71 12.46
N THR A 92 4.64 23.34 13.76
CA THR A 92 4.56 24.30 14.86
C THR A 92 5.92 24.84 15.28
N ARG A 93 6.99 24.04 15.18
CA ARG A 93 8.33 24.41 15.69
C ARG A 93 9.18 25.12 14.66
N PHE A 94 8.99 24.85 13.38
CA PHE A 94 9.81 25.40 12.30
C PHE A 94 8.98 26.30 11.38
N SER A 95 8.17 25.70 10.49
CA SER A 95 7.26 26.47 9.63
C SER A 95 6.15 25.57 9.07
N PRO A 96 4.99 26.19 8.70
CA PRO A 96 3.90 25.46 8.05
C PRO A 96 4.34 24.73 6.77
N SER A 97 5.15 25.36 5.95
CA SER A 97 5.65 24.80 4.69
C SER A 97 6.56 23.59 4.92
N LEU A 98 7.43 23.63 5.94
CA LEU A 98 8.29 22.48 6.29
C LEU A 98 7.50 21.33 6.88
N GLY A 99 6.48 21.58 7.71
CA GLY A 99 5.61 20.52 8.24
C GLY A 99 4.87 19.78 7.14
N LEU A 100 4.33 20.52 6.16
CA LEU A 100 3.66 19.94 5.01
C LEU A 100 4.64 19.21 4.09
N ALA A 101 5.79 19.80 3.76
CA ALA A 101 6.82 19.14 2.94
C ALA A 101 7.32 17.84 3.59
N PHE A 102 7.48 17.84 4.91
CA PHE A 102 7.82 16.63 5.67
C PHE A 102 6.75 15.53 5.49
N LEU A 103 5.46 15.86 5.66
CA LEU A 103 4.38 14.90 5.47
C LEU A 103 4.36 14.34 4.05
N LEU A 104 4.48 15.22 3.03
CA LEU A 104 4.47 14.81 1.62
C LEU A 104 5.65 13.90 1.29
N THR A 105 6.85 14.23 1.78
CA THR A 105 8.04 13.40 1.57
C THR A 105 7.91 12.04 2.25
N ALA A 106 7.46 12.01 3.50
CA ALA A 106 7.24 10.77 4.24
C ALA A 106 6.14 9.91 3.57
N ALA A 107 5.07 10.54 3.07
CA ALA A 107 4.03 9.84 2.31
C ALA A 107 4.57 9.23 1.01
N PHE A 108 5.42 9.95 0.27
CA PHE A 108 6.06 9.41 -0.93
C PHE A 108 6.88 8.15 -0.61
N VAL A 109 7.69 8.18 0.45
CA VAL A 109 8.49 7.03 0.91
C VAL A 109 7.60 5.88 1.37
N PHE A 110 6.49 6.16 2.06
CA PHE A 110 5.48 5.17 2.44
C PHE A 110 4.92 4.44 1.22
N PHE A 111 4.51 5.16 0.19
CA PHE A 111 4.00 4.56 -1.04
C PHE A 111 5.09 3.85 -1.86
N ALA A 112 6.34 4.32 -1.82
CA ALA A 112 7.46 3.65 -2.46
C ALA A 112 7.72 2.26 -1.84
N PHE A 113 7.76 2.14 -0.51
CA PHE A 113 7.87 0.83 0.15
C PHE A 113 6.65 -0.06 -0.13
N ARG A 114 5.45 0.50 -0.17
CA ARG A 114 4.25 -0.24 -0.60
C ARG A 114 4.43 -0.82 -2.01
N ALA A 115 4.85 0.00 -2.97
CA ALA A 115 5.05 -0.44 -4.35
C ALA A 115 6.12 -1.55 -4.45
N MET A 116 7.24 -1.42 -3.72
CA MET A 116 8.27 -2.46 -3.67
C MET A 116 7.71 -3.79 -3.15
N GLY A 117 6.89 -3.77 -2.11
CA GLY A 117 6.27 -4.97 -1.53
C GLY A 117 5.27 -5.62 -2.47
N LEU A 118 4.48 -4.86 -3.23
CA LEU A 118 3.51 -5.39 -4.19
C LEU A 118 4.14 -6.32 -5.25
N ALA A 119 5.45 -6.18 -5.52
CA ALA A 119 6.17 -7.10 -6.40
C ALA A 119 6.11 -8.57 -5.93
N ALA A 120 5.95 -8.80 -4.63
CA ALA A 120 5.91 -10.13 -4.03
C ALA A 120 4.49 -10.71 -3.91
N GLU A 121 3.45 -9.88 -3.98
CA GLU A 121 2.08 -10.25 -3.64
C GLU A 121 1.53 -11.40 -4.49
N ASN A 122 1.59 -11.28 -5.81
CA ASN A 122 1.10 -12.32 -6.71
C ASN A 122 1.88 -13.62 -6.58
N ILE A 123 3.18 -13.54 -6.28
CA ILE A 123 4.03 -14.73 -6.08
C ILE A 123 3.58 -15.46 -4.82
N LEU A 124 3.36 -14.73 -3.72
CA LEU A 124 2.85 -15.28 -2.46
C LEU A 124 1.49 -15.95 -2.64
N ILE A 125 0.56 -15.30 -3.35
CA ILE A 125 -0.76 -15.89 -3.63
C ILE A 125 -0.61 -17.19 -4.42
N ASN A 126 0.22 -17.18 -5.46
CA ASN A 126 0.46 -18.38 -6.27
C ASN A 126 1.08 -19.53 -5.47
N ASP A 127 2.00 -19.21 -4.55
CA ASP A 127 2.68 -20.20 -3.71
C ASP A 127 1.74 -20.83 -2.65
N MET A 128 0.74 -20.05 -2.20
CA MET A 128 -0.21 -20.49 -1.17
C MET A 128 -1.45 -21.17 -1.73
N THR A 129 -1.75 -21.04 -3.04
CA THR A 129 -2.99 -21.51 -3.65
C THR A 129 -2.75 -22.39 -4.86
N GLY A 130 -3.53 -23.50 -4.98
CA GLY A 130 -3.62 -24.24 -6.23
C GLY A 130 -4.38 -23.45 -7.30
N PRO A 131 -4.24 -23.83 -8.59
CA PRO A 131 -4.92 -23.14 -9.70
C PRO A 131 -6.45 -23.09 -9.52
N GLU A 132 -7.05 -24.16 -8.97
CA GLU A 132 -8.50 -24.28 -8.79
C GLU A 132 -9.04 -23.41 -7.65
N ASP A 133 -8.29 -23.25 -6.57
CA ASP A 133 -8.71 -22.49 -5.38
C ASP A 133 -8.35 -21.01 -5.43
N ARG A 134 -7.51 -20.61 -6.38
CA ARG A 134 -6.93 -19.25 -6.43
C ARG A 134 -7.99 -18.16 -6.52
N GLY A 135 -8.98 -18.33 -7.41
CA GLY A 135 -10.04 -17.33 -7.57
C GLY A 135 -10.86 -17.15 -6.29
N ARG A 136 -11.20 -18.26 -5.61
CA ARG A 136 -11.90 -18.22 -4.33
C ARG A 136 -11.08 -17.54 -3.23
N PHE A 137 -9.80 -17.85 -3.16
CA PHE A 137 -8.90 -17.23 -2.18
C PHE A 137 -8.74 -15.73 -2.41
N ILE A 138 -8.53 -15.29 -3.66
CA ILE A 138 -8.45 -13.87 -4.02
C ILE A 138 -9.75 -13.16 -3.66
N GLY A 139 -10.91 -13.76 -3.95
CA GLY A 139 -12.21 -13.19 -3.56
C GLY A 139 -12.37 -13.02 -2.05
N GLN A 140 -12.00 -14.04 -1.27
CA GLN A 140 -12.03 -13.95 0.20
C GLN A 140 -11.07 -12.89 0.74
N TRP A 141 -9.86 -12.82 0.19
CA TRP A 141 -8.87 -11.83 0.56
C TRP A 141 -9.34 -10.40 0.28
N GLN A 142 -9.80 -10.13 -0.94
CA GLN A 142 -10.30 -8.80 -1.32
C GLN A 142 -11.54 -8.40 -0.50
N PHE A 143 -12.48 -9.34 -0.30
CA PHE A 143 -13.66 -9.10 0.52
C PHE A 143 -13.26 -8.70 1.95
N SER A 144 -12.37 -9.47 2.60
CA SER A 144 -11.90 -9.17 3.95
C SER A 144 -11.18 -7.83 4.02
N PHE A 145 -10.39 -7.49 3.00
CA PHE A 145 -9.68 -6.22 2.90
C PHE A 145 -10.65 -5.06 2.80
N TYR A 146 -11.57 -5.07 1.84
CA TYR A 146 -12.48 -3.94 1.63
C TYR A 146 -13.50 -3.76 2.74
N ILE A 147 -14.02 -4.83 3.33
CA ILE A 147 -14.90 -4.75 4.50
C ILE A 147 -14.16 -4.16 5.70
N GLY A 148 -12.95 -4.62 5.98
CA GLY A 148 -12.13 -4.07 7.05
C GLY A 148 -11.82 -2.58 6.83
N MET A 149 -11.43 -2.21 5.61
CA MET A 149 -11.16 -0.83 5.24
C MET A 149 -12.40 0.06 5.41
N LEU A 150 -13.56 -0.36 4.90
CA LEU A 150 -14.81 0.38 5.02
C LEU A 150 -15.22 0.57 6.48
N ALA A 151 -15.20 -0.49 7.28
CA ALA A 151 -15.53 -0.41 8.70
C ALA A 151 -14.63 0.58 9.43
N MET A 152 -13.31 0.57 9.14
CA MET A 152 -12.37 1.51 9.76
C MET A 152 -12.57 2.94 9.26
N LEU A 153 -12.86 3.16 7.97
CA LEU A 153 -13.16 4.50 7.45
C LEU A 153 -14.41 5.09 8.13
N VAL A 154 -15.44 4.28 8.36
CA VAL A 154 -16.61 4.71 9.11
C VAL A 154 -16.23 5.07 10.56
N ALA A 155 -15.48 4.21 11.24
CA ALA A 155 -15.06 4.47 12.62
C ALA A 155 -14.21 5.75 12.73
N VAL A 156 -13.24 5.95 11.82
CA VAL A 156 -12.39 7.14 11.84
C VAL A 156 -13.14 8.41 11.48
N SER A 157 -14.19 8.34 10.65
CA SER A 157 -15.02 9.50 10.33
C SER A 157 -15.75 10.04 11.57
N PHE A 158 -16.25 9.15 12.43
CA PHE A 158 -16.82 9.53 13.72
C PHE A 158 -15.79 10.10 14.68
N TRP A 159 -14.58 9.51 14.71
CA TRP A 159 -13.49 9.99 15.57
C TRP A 159 -12.99 11.38 15.18
N LEU A 160 -12.79 11.63 13.89
CA LEU A 160 -12.30 12.92 13.41
C LEU A 160 -13.38 14.01 13.56
N GLY A 161 -14.67 13.70 13.36
CA GLY A 161 -15.75 14.67 13.44
C GLY A 161 -15.58 15.82 12.44
N ALA A 162 -16.31 16.92 12.68
CA ALA A 162 -16.35 18.05 11.74
C ALA A 162 -15.12 18.97 11.78
N LYS A 163 -14.41 19.06 12.91
CA LYS A 163 -13.26 19.98 13.09
C LYS A 163 -12.12 19.30 13.85
N PRO A 164 -11.40 18.35 13.22
CA PRO A 164 -10.34 17.64 13.90
C PRO A 164 -9.14 18.54 14.20
N GLY A 165 -8.60 18.45 15.43
CA GLY A 165 -7.31 19.04 15.79
C GLY A 165 -6.15 18.12 15.37
N PHE A 166 -4.91 18.61 15.44
CA PHE A 166 -3.72 17.80 15.13
C PHE A 166 -3.61 16.53 15.99
N GLY A 167 -3.98 16.61 17.28
CA GLY A 167 -3.97 15.43 18.17
C GLY A 167 -4.86 14.29 17.69
N HIS A 168 -6.00 14.57 17.04
CA HIS A 168 -6.87 13.54 16.47
C HIS A 168 -6.14 12.78 15.35
N PHE A 169 -5.45 13.49 14.45
CA PHE A 169 -4.65 12.85 13.40
C PHE A 169 -3.47 12.08 13.96
N GLN A 170 -2.80 12.58 14.98
CA GLN A 170 -1.69 11.86 15.63
C GLN A 170 -2.15 10.54 16.25
N VAL A 171 -3.31 10.52 16.91
CA VAL A 171 -3.91 9.27 17.45
C VAL A 171 -4.27 8.31 16.31
N VAL A 172 -4.89 8.81 15.23
CA VAL A 172 -5.24 7.99 14.05
C VAL A 172 -3.98 7.36 13.44
N VAL A 173 -2.93 8.18 13.23
CA VAL A 173 -1.66 7.68 12.69
C VAL A 173 -0.99 6.68 13.63
N ALA A 174 -0.97 6.95 14.94
CA ALA A 174 -0.41 6.02 15.93
C ALA A 174 -1.14 4.67 15.90
N THR A 175 -2.48 4.70 15.93
CA THR A 175 -3.31 3.49 15.85
C THR A 175 -3.07 2.74 14.54
N GLY A 176 -3.07 3.44 13.41
CA GLY A 176 -2.78 2.87 12.09
C GLY A 176 -1.39 2.23 12.02
N THR A 177 -0.39 2.88 12.61
CA THR A 177 0.97 2.35 12.68
C THR A 177 1.04 1.07 13.52
N VAL A 178 0.41 1.04 14.70
CA VAL A 178 0.36 -0.16 15.56
C VAL A 178 -0.30 -1.33 14.84
N LEU A 179 -1.47 -1.12 14.22
CA LEU A 179 -2.15 -2.14 13.43
C LEU A 179 -1.30 -2.60 12.23
N GLY A 180 -0.61 -1.67 11.59
CA GLY A 180 0.32 -1.95 10.51
C GLY A 180 1.52 -2.79 10.95
N MET A 181 2.09 -2.51 12.11
CA MET A 181 3.19 -3.32 12.69
C MET A 181 2.72 -4.72 13.08
N ILE A 182 1.51 -4.85 13.65
CA ILE A 182 0.89 -6.16 13.91
C ILE A 182 0.71 -6.93 12.61
N SER A 183 0.19 -6.29 11.56
CA SER A 183 0.06 -6.93 10.24
C SER A 183 1.41 -7.39 9.70
N SER A 184 2.45 -6.57 9.81
CA SER A 184 3.80 -6.94 9.40
C SER A 184 4.34 -8.14 10.19
N ALA A 185 4.12 -8.19 11.49
CA ALA A 185 4.51 -9.32 12.34
C ALA A 185 3.82 -10.63 11.92
N ILE A 186 2.53 -10.58 11.57
CA ILE A 186 1.80 -11.73 11.02
C ILE A 186 2.42 -12.19 9.70
N MET A 187 2.80 -11.24 8.85
CA MET A 187 3.42 -11.53 7.55
C MET A 187 4.79 -12.20 7.71
N TRP A 188 5.60 -11.76 8.70
CA TRP A 188 6.87 -12.41 9.04
C TRP A 188 6.72 -13.87 9.47
N ALA A 189 5.55 -14.25 9.99
CA ALA A 189 5.25 -15.64 10.39
C ALA A 189 4.85 -16.55 9.20
N ILE A 190 4.72 -16.02 7.97
CA ILE A 190 4.46 -16.82 6.77
C ILE A 190 5.78 -17.42 6.28
N PRO A 191 5.88 -18.75 6.16
CA PRO A 191 7.10 -19.38 5.71
C PRO A 191 7.39 -19.02 4.24
N GLU A 192 8.67 -18.89 3.90
CA GLU A 192 9.09 -18.75 2.51
C GLU A 192 8.80 -20.04 1.75
N SER A 193 8.32 -19.93 0.52
CA SER A 193 8.12 -21.10 -0.34
C SER A 193 9.45 -21.73 -0.71
N ASN A 194 9.54 -23.07 -0.58
CA ASN A 194 10.68 -23.84 -1.04
C ASN A 194 10.68 -24.08 -2.55
N GLY A 195 9.69 -23.54 -3.28
CA GLY A 195 9.60 -23.65 -4.72
C GLY A 195 10.75 -22.95 -5.44
N PRO A 196 11.04 -23.31 -6.70
CA PRO A 196 12.06 -22.65 -7.49
C PRO A 196 11.73 -21.15 -7.56
N LYS A 197 12.69 -20.29 -7.19
CA LYS A 197 12.56 -18.82 -7.25
C LYS A 197 12.41 -18.37 -8.71
N LEU A 198 11.22 -18.58 -9.26
CA LEU A 198 10.91 -18.46 -10.69
C LEU A 198 11.02 -17.02 -11.22
N SER A 199 10.92 -16.04 -10.32
CA SER A 199 10.79 -14.63 -10.72
C SER A 199 12.11 -13.96 -11.12
N SER A 200 13.27 -14.57 -10.81
CA SER A 200 14.57 -13.91 -11.05
C SER A 200 15.17 -14.15 -12.43
N ARG A 201 14.61 -15.07 -13.23
CA ARG A 201 15.28 -15.59 -14.43
C ARG A 201 14.84 -14.95 -15.75
N VAL A 202 13.76 -14.18 -15.78
CA VAL A 202 13.36 -13.50 -17.01
C VAL A 202 13.93 -12.08 -16.99
N PRO A 203 14.90 -11.75 -17.84
CA PRO A 203 15.41 -10.39 -17.98
C PRO A 203 14.24 -9.44 -18.28
N MET A 204 14.20 -8.27 -17.64
CA MET A 204 13.10 -7.30 -17.83
C MET A 204 12.89 -6.95 -19.30
N LEU A 205 13.95 -6.76 -20.08
CA LEU A 205 13.87 -6.52 -21.52
C LEU A 205 13.14 -7.64 -22.24
N LYS A 206 13.33 -8.89 -21.86
CA LYS A 206 12.62 -10.04 -22.42
C LYS A 206 11.14 -10.07 -22.02
N ALA A 207 10.81 -9.64 -20.79
CA ALA A 207 9.42 -9.52 -20.37
C ALA A 207 8.68 -8.43 -21.17
N PHE A 208 9.32 -7.29 -21.45
CA PHE A 208 8.77 -6.26 -22.31
C PHE A 208 8.61 -6.73 -23.77
N SER A 209 9.60 -7.44 -24.33
CA SER A 209 9.48 -7.98 -25.68
C SER A 209 8.33 -8.99 -25.80
N LEU A 210 8.10 -9.83 -24.79
CA LEU A 210 6.98 -10.76 -24.76
C LEU A 210 5.64 -10.02 -24.66
N LEU A 211 5.58 -8.91 -23.90
CA LEU A 211 4.39 -8.07 -23.80
C LEU A 211 4.03 -7.44 -25.15
N TYR A 212 5.03 -6.93 -25.88
CA TYR A 212 4.81 -6.35 -27.23
C TYR A 212 4.47 -7.42 -28.27
N ALA A 213 4.95 -8.64 -28.10
CA ALA A 213 4.65 -9.76 -29.00
C ALA A 213 3.19 -10.23 -28.87
N ASP A 214 2.62 -10.17 -27.66
CA ASP A 214 1.22 -10.55 -27.41
C ASP A 214 0.29 -9.34 -27.49
N ARG A 215 -0.21 -9.09 -28.72
CA ARG A 215 -1.16 -7.98 -28.98
C ARG A 215 -2.48 -8.09 -28.19
N ARG A 216 -2.90 -9.31 -27.78
CA ARG A 216 -4.12 -9.48 -26.98
C ARG A 216 -3.89 -9.01 -25.56
N LEU A 217 -2.76 -9.41 -24.97
CA LEU A 217 -2.35 -8.98 -23.63
C LEU A 217 -2.15 -7.44 -23.59
N LEU A 218 -1.51 -6.88 -24.60
CA LEU A 218 -1.31 -5.43 -24.69
C LEU A 218 -2.65 -4.67 -24.75
N LYS A 219 -3.60 -5.11 -25.58
CA LYS A 219 -4.95 -4.53 -25.64
C LYS A 219 -5.70 -4.64 -24.31
N LEU A 220 -5.60 -5.77 -23.61
CA LEU A 220 -6.21 -5.96 -22.31
C LEU A 220 -5.64 -4.98 -21.26
N ILE A 221 -4.31 -4.82 -21.24
CA ILE A 221 -3.63 -3.90 -20.33
C ILE A 221 -4.03 -2.46 -20.64
N LEU A 222 -4.07 -2.05 -21.92
CA LEU A 222 -4.47 -0.70 -22.31
C LEU A 222 -5.94 -0.42 -21.97
N ALA A 223 -6.85 -1.39 -22.22
CA ALA A 223 -8.25 -1.27 -21.85
C ALA A 223 -8.42 -1.13 -20.35
N TRP A 224 -7.72 -1.95 -19.56
CA TRP A 224 -7.74 -1.88 -18.10
C TRP A 224 -7.18 -0.57 -17.57
N ALA A 225 -6.07 -0.09 -18.16
CA ALA A 225 -5.49 1.20 -17.81
C ALA A 225 -6.45 2.37 -18.10
N ALA A 226 -7.14 2.33 -19.25
CA ALA A 226 -8.13 3.35 -19.62
C ALA A 226 -9.31 3.37 -18.62
N VAL A 227 -9.89 2.21 -18.31
CA VAL A 227 -10.99 2.09 -17.34
C VAL A 227 -10.54 2.58 -15.95
N SER A 228 -9.36 2.16 -15.50
CA SER A 228 -8.81 2.58 -14.21
C SER A 228 -8.58 4.08 -14.16
N SER A 229 -8.09 4.69 -15.25
CA SER A 229 -7.88 6.14 -15.34
C SER A 229 -9.20 6.92 -15.24
N VAL A 230 -10.26 6.45 -15.91
CA VAL A 230 -11.59 7.07 -15.81
C VAL A 230 -12.14 6.99 -14.40
N ILE A 231 -12.06 5.84 -13.75
CA ILE A 231 -12.51 5.66 -12.36
C ILE A 231 -11.78 6.64 -11.43
N GLN A 232 -10.47 6.80 -11.62
CA GLN A 232 -9.64 7.67 -10.78
C GLN A 232 -9.90 9.17 -11.00
N LEU A 233 -10.37 9.56 -12.17
CA LEU A 233 -10.77 10.96 -12.44
C LEU A 233 -12.10 11.31 -11.78
N VAL A 234 -12.97 10.32 -11.56
CA VAL A 234 -14.33 10.54 -11.00
C VAL A 234 -14.36 10.43 -9.48
N VAL A 235 -13.54 9.57 -8.89
CA VAL A 235 -13.57 9.28 -7.43
C VAL A 235 -13.16 10.47 -6.53
N PRO A 236 -12.26 11.42 -6.92
CA PRO A 236 -11.90 12.55 -6.06
C PRO A 236 -12.95 13.67 -5.96
N PHE A 237 -13.98 13.64 -6.79
CA PHE A 237 -15.08 14.61 -6.84
C PHE A 237 -16.41 14.01 -6.43
#